data_4e335eab41c188b4856111891c785263
#
_entry.id   4e335eab41c188b4856111891c785263
#
_cell.length_a   1.000
_cell.length_b   1.000
_cell.length_c   1.000
_cell.angle_alpha   90.00
_cell.angle_beta   90.00
_cell.angle_gamma   90.00
#
_symmetry.space_group_name_H-M   'P 1'
#
loop_
_entity.id
_entity.type
_entity.pdbx_description
1 polymer ?
#
loop_
_entity_poly.entity_id
_entity_poly.type
_entity_poly.pdbx_seq_one_letter_code
_entity_poly.pdbx_strand_id
1 'polypeptide(L)'
;RSSGYPKGDVTAQWETMKLSKERGKEISIDRMDGEETLGMVFGSVTGSFMKDHVVPELDAYRFSKYAGTSGITSVSAKITKDNVIEAIDAAMDALDAEEVPEEGRVLFVSAGLRSALNQAINRQWGSERVVNTVIEGYNGTKVIYVPKTRFYTKIDLNDGSEDWGYTKNASGADINFMLIHPSAVG
;
A
#
# COMPACT_ATOMS: atom_id res chain seq x y z
N ARG A 1 -15.12 -29.75 -44.83
CA ARG A 1 -15.39 -28.33 -44.50
C ARG A 1 -14.78 -28.07 -43.13
N SER A 2 -13.68 -27.34 -43.03
CA SER A 2 -13.20 -26.87 -41.74
C SER A 2 -14.24 -25.86 -41.19
N SER A 3 -14.78 -26.11 -40.01
CA SER A 3 -15.53 -25.11 -39.28
C SER A 3 -14.59 -23.93 -39.05
N GLY A 4 -14.94 -22.73 -39.47
CA GLY A 4 -14.08 -21.54 -39.44
C GLY A 4 -13.64 -21.05 -38.06
N TYR A 5 -13.71 -21.89 -37.04
CA TYR A 5 -13.27 -21.59 -35.69
C TYR A 5 -12.02 -22.43 -35.34
N PRO A 6 -10.89 -21.82 -35.00
CA PRO A 6 -9.77 -22.55 -34.46
C PRO A 6 -10.15 -23.25 -33.16
N LYS A 7 -9.73 -24.50 -32.99
CA LYS A 7 -9.89 -25.22 -31.73
C LYS A 7 -8.82 -24.72 -30.77
N GLY A 8 -9.22 -24.15 -29.64
CA GLY A 8 -8.34 -23.80 -28.54
C GLY A 8 -8.45 -24.83 -27.42
N ASP A 9 -7.33 -25.14 -26.80
CA ASP A 9 -7.29 -25.95 -25.58
C ASP A 9 -7.21 -25.01 -24.37
N VAL A 10 -7.96 -25.35 -23.31
CA VAL A 10 -7.92 -24.61 -22.05
C VAL A 10 -7.25 -25.50 -21.03
N THR A 11 -6.09 -25.09 -20.56
CA THR A 11 -5.37 -25.76 -19.47
C THR A 11 -5.66 -25.00 -18.15
N ALA A 12 -6.21 -25.70 -17.18
CA ALA A 12 -6.37 -25.18 -15.82
C ALA A 12 -5.36 -25.89 -14.90
N GLN A 13 -4.52 -25.13 -14.22
CA GLN A 13 -3.55 -25.66 -13.27
C GLN A 13 -3.81 -25.07 -11.88
N TRP A 14 -3.85 -25.96 -10.88
CA TRP A 14 -3.94 -25.56 -9.48
C TRP A 14 -2.57 -25.19 -8.97
N GLU A 15 -2.46 -24.01 -8.35
CA GLU A 15 -1.28 -23.57 -7.63
C GLU A 15 -1.57 -23.54 -6.13
N THR A 16 -0.63 -24.05 -5.33
CA THR A 16 -0.76 -24.06 -3.88
C THR A 16 0.04 -22.91 -3.28
N MET A 17 -0.64 -21.93 -2.67
CA MET A 17 -0.01 -20.88 -1.91
C MET A 17 0.25 -21.35 -0.48
N LYS A 18 1.51 -21.29 -0.03
CA LYS A 18 1.89 -21.58 1.35
C LYS A 18 2.07 -20.28 2.13
N LEU A 19 1.29 -20.12 3.19
CA LEU A 19 1.50 -19.00 4.14
C LEU A 19 2.79 -19.28 4.94
N SER A 20 3.74 -18.37 4.85
CA SER A 20 5.08 -18.53 5.44
C SER A 20 5.32 -17.69 6.69
N LYS A 21 4.37 -16.85 7.09
CA LYS A 21 4.48 -15.96 8.23
C LYS A 21 3.31 -16.18 9.18
N GLU A 22 3.63 -16.56 10.40
CA GLU A 22 2.73 -16.62 11.54
C GLU A 22 3.31 -15.74 12.63
N ARG A 23 2.53 -14.78 13.12
CA ARG A 23 2.98 -13.83 14.14
C ARG A 23 1.87 -13.63 15.14
N GLY A 24 2.22 -13.71 16.42
CA GLY A 24 1.30 -13.54 17.52
C GLY A 24 1.98 -12.86 18.70
N LYS A 25 1.19 -12.27 19.57
CA LYS A 25 1.62 -11.77 20.86
C LYS A 25 0.58 -12.15 21.92
N GLU A 26 1.05 -12.73 23.00
CA GLU A 26 0.22 -12.98 24.17
C GLU A 26 0.15 -11.71 25.02
N ILE A 27 -1.07 -11.31 25.35
CA ILE A 27 -1.34 -10.17 26.24
C ILE A 27 -2.10 -10.69 27.43
N SER A 28 -1.51 -10.60 28.63
CA SER A 28 -2.17 -10.95 29.88
C SER A 28 -2.64 -9.67 30.58
N ILE A 29 -3.88 -9.67 31.04
CA ILE A 29 -4.48 -8.57 31.83
C ILE A 29 -4.77 -9.14 33.23
N ASP A 30 -4.25 -8.49 34.27
CA ASP A 30 -4.46 -8.94 35.63
C ASP A 30 -5.92 -8.73 36.07
N ARG A 31 -6.46 -9.75 36.75
CA ARG A 31 -7.86 -9.84 37.13
C ARG A 31 -8.24 -8.95 38.31
N MET A 32 -7.26 -8.34 39.00
CA MET A 32 -7.48 -7.64 40.26
C MET A 32 -8.17 -6.27 40.14
N ASP A 33 -8.29 -5.70 38.97
CA ASP A 33 -8.84 -4.35 38.72
C ASP A 33 -10.34 -4.31 38.30
N GLY A 34 -11.12 -5.30 38.68
CA GLY A 34 -12.58 -5.25 38.61
C GLY A 34 -13.25 -6.06 37.50
N GLU A 35 -14.02 -7.06 37.94
CA GLU A 35 -14.76 -7.97 37.05
C GLU A 35 -15.74 -7.29 36.08
N GLU A 36 -16.25 -6.12 36.39
CA GLU A 36 -17.25 -5.40 35.59
C GLU A 36 -16.63 -4.66 34.37
N THR A 37 -15.36 -4.28 34.43
CA THR A 37 -14.67 -3.52 33.37
C THR A 37 -13.77 -4.35 32.50
N LEU A 38 -13.52 -5.59 32.87
CA LEU A 38 -12.52 -6.47 32.20
C LEU A 38 -12.80 -6.66 30.69
N GLY A 39 -14.06 -6.82 30.31
CA GLY A 39 -14.45 -6.98 28.90
C GLY A 39 -14.22 -5.71 28.08
N MET A 40 -14.50 -4.54 28.63
CA MET A 40 -14.25 -3.25 27.97
C MET A 40 -12.76 -2.93 27.87
N VAL A 41 -12.01 -3.21 28.94
CA VAL A 41 -10.54 -3.02 28.95
C VAL A 41 -9.87 -3.95 27.92
N PHE A 42 -10.25 -5.22 27.90
CA PHE A 42 -9.72 -6.18 26.93
C PHE A 42 -10.02 -5.75 25.49
N GLY A 43 -11.26 -5.35 25.19
CA GLY A 43 -11.65 -4.85 23.88
C GLY A 43 -10.86 -3.60 23.47
N SER A 44 -10.68 -2.66 24.39
CA SER A 44 -9.92 -1.43 24.14
C SER A 44 -8.44 -1.72 23.90
N VAL A 45 -7.81 -2.55 24.73
CA VAL A 45 -6.39 -2.92 24.59
C VAL A 45 -6.16 -3.68 23.28
N THR A 46 -7.02 -4.65 22.95
CA THR A 46 -6.93 -5.39 21.71
C THR A 46 -7.13 -4.48 20.49
N GLY A 47 -8.11 -3.58 20.54
CA GLY A 47 -8.37 -2.61 19.46
C GLY A 47 -7.18 -1.67 19.22
N SER A 48 -6.61 -1.11 20.30
CA SER A 48 -5.41 -0.26 20.22
C SER A 48 -4.21 -1.05 19.68
N PHE A 49 -4.01 -2.26 20.17
CA PHE A 49 -2.93 -3.13 19.71
C PHE A 49 -3.03 -3.42 18.21
N MET A 50 -4.22 -3.78 17.73
CA MET A 50 -4.46 -4.01 16.31
C MET A 50 -4.14 -2.77 15.48
N LYS A 51 -4.65 -1.61 15.89
CA LYS A 51 -4.50 -0.34 15.17
C LYS A 51 -3.06 0.17 15.16
N ASP A 52 -2.38 0.09 16.30
CA ASP A 52 -1.10 0.76 16.50
C ASP A 52 0.09 -0.13 16.11
N HIS A 53 -0.13 -1.44 16.03
CA HIS A 53 0.95 -2.40 15.79
C HIS A 53 0.69 -3.37 14.65
N VAL A 54 -0.43 -4.09 14.66
CA VAL A 54 -0.69 -5.14 13.65
C VAL A 54 -0.92 -4.53 12.26
N VAL A 55 -1.77 -3.52 12.17
CA VAL A 55 -2.07 -2.86 10.88
C VAL A 55 -0.82 -2.20 10.27
N PRO A 56 -0.01 -1.42 11.01
CA PRO A 56 1.23 -0.86 10.48
C PRO A 56 2.23 -1.90 9.97
N GLU A 57 2.41 -2.99 10.70
CA GLU A 57 3.31 -4.07 10.31
C GLU A 57 2.82 -4.77 9.04
N LEU A 58 1.51 -5.07 8.97
CA LEU A 58 0.89 -5.71 7.83
C LEU A 58 0.97 -4.83 6.57
N ASP A 59 0.69 -3.54 6.70
CA ASP A 59 0.82 -2.58 5.60
C ASP A 59 2.26 -2.50 5.09
N ALA A 60 3.22 -2.31 5.99
CA ALA A 60 4.63 -2.22 5.63
C ALA A 60 5.14 -3.51 4.98
N TYR A 61 4.71 -4.67 5.47
CA TYR A 61 5.04 -5.96 4.88
C TYR A 61 4.47 -6.09 3.47
N ARG A 62 3.20 -5.76 3.25
CA ARG A 62 2.55 -5.82 1.94
C ARG A 62 3.22 -4.90 0.94
N PHE A 63 3.42 -3.62 1.27
CA PHE A 63 4.08 -2.68 0.37
C PHE A 63 5.51 -3.09 0.03
N SER A 64 6.25 -3.61 0.99
CA SER A 64 7.61 -4.12 0.73
C SER A 64 7.58 -5.35 -0.19
N LYS A 65 6.59 -6.23 -0.06
CA LYS A 65 6.40 -7.37 -0.95
C LYS A 65 6.04 -6.93 -2.35
N TYR A 66 5.09 -6.01 -2.50
CA TYR A 66 4.72 -5.49 -3.81
C TYR A 66 5.92 -4.85 -4.51
N ALA A 67 6.67 -4.01 -3.80
CA ALA A 67 7.87 -3.38 -4.36
C ALA A 67 8.99 -4.37 -4.71
N GLY A 68 9.06 -5.52 -4.03
CA GLY A 68 10.08 -6.56 -4.24
C GLY A 68 9.67 -7.66 -5.21
N THR A 69 8.46 -7.63 -5.77
CA THR A 69 7.98 -8.65 -6.70
C THR A 69 8.65 -8.46 -8.08
N SER A 70 9.09 -9.56 -8.67
CA SER A 70 9.66 -9.54 -10.02
C SER A 70 8.61 -9.18 -11.07
N GLY A 71 9.00 -8.43 -12.09
CA GLY A 71 8.11 -7.98 -13.16
C GLY A 71 7.40 -6.66 -12.86
N ILE A 72 7.54 -6.10 -11.67
CA ILE A 72 7.02 -4.76 -11.37
C ILE A 72 7.97 -3.69 -11.88
N THR A 73 7.43 -2.75 -12.67
CA THR A 73 8.19 -1.58 -13.12
C THR A 73 8.44 -0.65 -11.94
N SER A 74 9.69 -0.40 -11.63
CA SER A 74 10.09 0.54 -10.58
C SER A 74 11.04 1.60 -11.13
N VAL A 75 10.77 2.86 -10.78
CA VAL A 75 11.59 4.00 -11.19
C VAL A 75 12.15 4.67 -9.94
N SER A 76 13.47 4.81 -9.88
CA SER A 76 14.12 5.56 -8.81
C SER A 76 14.26 7.03 -9.22
N ALA A 77 13.41 7.88 -8.67
CA ALA A 77 13.40 9.31 -8.97
C ALA A 77 13.12 10.13 -7.71
N LYS A 78 13.75 11.32 -7.65
CA LYS A 78 13.39 12.31 -6.63
C LYS A 78 12.12 13.03 -7.06
N ILE A 79 11.05 12.82 -6.31
CA ILE A 79 9.76 13.46 -6.58
C ILE A 79 9.70 14.81 -5.86
N THR A 80 9.30 15.83 -6.61
CA THR A 80 9.11 17.21 -6.16
C THR A 80 7.74 17.72 -6.64
N LYS A 81 7.36 18.93 -6.20
CA LYS A 81 6.12 19.57 -6.66
C LYS A 81 6.08 19.83 -8.18
N ASP A 82 7.24 19.90 -8.82
CA ASP A 82 7.34 20.29 -10.23
C ASP A 82 7.22 19.05 -11.16
N ASN A 83 7.52 17.84 -10.66
CA ASN A 83 7.50 16.60 -11.46
C ASN A 83 6.55 15.51 -10.93
N VAL A 84 5.84 15.74 -9.82
CA VAL A 84 4.97 14.72 -9.22
C VAL A 84 3.84 14.29 -10.14
N ILE A 85 3.23 15.24 -10.86
CA ILE A 85 2.13 14.96 -11.80
C ILE A 85 2.67 14.16 -12.99
N GLU A 86 3.75 14.64 -13.62
CA GLU A 86 4.38 13.94 -14.74
C GLU A 86 4.78 12.51 -14.38
N ALA A 87 5.31 12.30 -13.17
CA ALA A 87 5.68 10.96 -12.71
C ALA A 87 4.47 10.03 -12.50
N ILE A 88 3.33 10.57 -12.02
CA ILE A 88 2.10 9.81 -11.84
C ILE A 88 1.49 9.49 -13.21
N ASP A 89 1.44 10.46 -14.13
CA ASP A 89 0.92 10.27 -15.48
C ASP A 89 1.75 9.22 -16.24
N ALA A 90 3.07 9.28 -16.16
CA ALA A 90 3.94 8.25 -16.74
C ALA A 90 3.69 6.85 -16.18
N ALA A 91 3.33 6.73 -14.89
CA ALA A 91 2.97 5.44 -14.31
C ALA A 91 1.58 4.96 -14.78
N MET A 92 0.64 5.88 -15.04
CA MET A 92 -0.66 5.55 -15.63
C MET A 92 -0.50 5.09 -17.08
N ASP A 93 0.26 5.83 -17.88
CA ASP A 93 0.59 5.47 -19.27
C ASP A 93 1.25 4.09 -19.37
N ALA A 94 2.12 3.75 -18.42
CA ALA A 94 2.76 2.44 -18.38
C ALA A 94 1.75 1.30 -18.14
N LEU A 95 0.74 1.49 -17.27
CA LEU A 95 -0.32 0.50 -17.09
C LEU A 95 -1.27 0.44 -18.29
N ASP A 96 -1.50 1.57 -18.96
CA ASP A 96 -2.33 1.62 -20.17
C ASP A 96 -1.64 0.89 -21.33
N ALA A 97 -0.33 1.03 -21.46
CA ALA A 97 0.47 0.29 -22.45
C ALA A 97 0.42 -1.23 -22.25
N GLU A 98 0.24 -1.68 -21.01
CA GLU A 98 0.07 -3.10 -20.64
C GLU A 98 -1.41 -3.54 -20.65
N GLU A 99 -2.32 -2.71 -21.15
CA GLU A 99 -3.77 -2.97 -21.25
C GLU A 99 -4.41 -3.31 -19.88
N VAL A 100 -3.87 -2.80 -18.77
CA VAL A 100 -4.46 -2.96 -17.44
C VAL A 100 -5.73 -2.10 -17.34
N PRO A 101 -6.89 -2.63 -16.88
CA PRO A 101 -8.12 -1.85 -16.77
C PRO A 101 -7.93 -0.59 -15.91
N GLU A 102 -8.52 0.53 -16.33
CA GLU A 102 -8.49 1.79 -15.56
C GLU A 102 -9.36 1.70 -14.31
N GLU A 103 -10.51 1.03 -14.42
CA GLU A 103 -11.45 0.88 -13.31
C GLU A 103 -10.86 0.07 -12.17
N GLY A 104 -10.91 0.64 -10.97
CA GLY A 104 -10.44 -0.02 -9.75
C GLY A 104 -8.96 0.21 -9.43
N ARG A 105 -8.20 0.90 -10.26
CA ARG A 105 -6.82 1.28 -9.92
C ARG A 105 -6.80 2.11 -8.65
N VAL A 106 -5.79 1.91 -7.81
CA VAL A 106 -5.56 2.65 -6.58
C VAL A 106 -4.15 3.23 -6.60
N LEU A 107 -4.07 4.54 -6.37
CA LEU A 107 -2.82 5.26 -6.24
C LEU A 107 -2.50 5.47 -4.75
N PHE A 108 -1.51 4.73 -4.27
CA PHE A 108 -0.96 4.92 -2.93
C PHE A 108 0.15 5.98 -2.99
N VAL A 109 0.01 7.04 -2.20
CA VAL A 109 0.97 8.15 -2.18
C VAL A 109 1.54 8.31 -0.77
N SER A 110 2.84 8.48 -0.67
CA SER A 110 3.48 8.80 0.61
C SER A 110 2.89 10.09 1.20
N ALA A 111 2.51 10.07 2.47
CA ALA A 111 1.97 11.24 3.16
C ALA A 111 2.92 12.45 3.11
N GLY A 112 4.22 12.21 2.97
CA GLY A 112 5.22 13.27 2.78
C GLY A 112 5.08 14.03 1.44
N LEU A 113 4.46 13.43 0.43
CA LEU A 113 4.23 14.07 -0.87
C LEU A 113 2.89 14.80 -0.98
N ARG A 114 2.02 14.73 0.04
CA ARG A 114 0.71 15.38 0.01
C ARG A 114 0.81 16.87 -0.34
N SER A 115 1.72 17.59 0.30
CA SER A 115 1.94 19.01 0.05
C SER A 115 2.42 19.28 -1.37
N ALA A 116 3.34 18.47 -1.89
CA ALA A 116 3.85 18.60 -3.25
C ALA A 116 2.75 18.37 -4.29
N LEU A 117 1.93 17.33 -4.09
CA LEU A 117 0.81 17.01 -4.96
C LEU A 117 -0.26 18.11 -4.96
N ASN A 118 -0.64 18.61 -3.78
CA ASN A 118 -1.58 19.73 -3.66
C ASN A 118 -1.07 21.00 -4.36
N GLN A 119 0.22 21.32 -4.20
CA GLN A 119 0.82 22.49 -4.85
C GLN A 119 0.89 22.35 -6.38
N ALA A 120 1.20 21.15 -6.88
CA ALA A 120 1.26 20.88 -8.30
C ALA A 120 -0.11 21.05 -8.97
N ILE A 121 -1.17 20.49 -8.38
CA ILE A 121 -2.53 20.60 -8.90
C ILE A 121 -3.06 22.03 -8.81
N ASN A 122 -2.85 22.73 -7.70
CA ASN A 122 -3.28 24.12 -7.56
C ASN A 122 -2.61 25.05 -8.58
N ARG A 123 -1.38 24.78 -8.98
CA ARG A 123 -0.69 25.54 -10.05
C ARG A 123 -1.33 25.35 -11.42
N GLN A 124 -1.78 24.16 -11.74
CA GLN A 124 -2.41 23.86 -13.04
C GLN A 124 -3.80 24.50 -13.18
N TRP A 125 -4.52 24.67 -12.08
CA TRP A 125 -5.90 25.16 -12.10
C TRP A 125 -6.06 26.66 -11.87
N GLY A 126 -4.97 27.39 -11.62
CA GLY A 126 -4.96 28.86 -11.54
C GLY A 126 -5.93 29.47 -10.50
N SER A 127 -6.23 28.75 -9.43
CA SER A 127 -7.21 29.15 -8.43
C SER A 127 -6.58 30.03 -7.36
N GLU A 128 -7.01 31.30 -7.28
CA GLU A 128 -6.65 32.22 -6.19
C GLU A 128 -7.26 31.86 -4.83
N ARG A 129 -8.08 30.82 -4.74
CA ARG A 129 -8.66 30.34 -3.50
C ARG A 129 -7.99 29.04 -3.08
N VAL A 130 -7.08 29.16 -2.09
CA VAL A 130 -6.53 28.02 -1.37
C VAL A 130 -7.65 27.42 -0.53
N VAL A 131 -8.36 26.48 -1.10
CA VAL A 131 -9.17 25.54 -0.30
C VAL A 131 -8.24 24.40 0.07
N ASN A 132 -8.16 24.08 1.35
CA ASN A 132 -7.47 22.88 1.86
C ASN A 132 -8.20 21.63 1.33
N THR A 133 -7.97 21.29 0.08
CA THR A 133 -8.63 20.16 -0.57
C THR A 133 -7.70 18.95 -0.44
N VAL A 134 -8.13 17.96 0.27
CA VAL A 134 -7.49 16.64 0.22
C VAL A 134 -7.86 16.04 -1.13
N ILE A 135 -6.85 15.69 -1.92
CA ILE A 135 -7.06 15.04 -3.21
C ILE A 135 -7.40 13.59 -2.94
N GLU A 136 -8.65 13.23 -3.14
CA GLU A 136 -9.16 11.86 -2.94
C GLU A 136 -9.18 11.05 -4.24
N GLY A 137 -9.03 11.70 -5.38
CA GLY A 137 -9.00 11.08 -6.70
C GLY A 137 -8.18 11.86 -7.70
N TYR A 138 -7.53 11.16 -8.62
CA TYR A 138 -6.79 11.71 -9.74
C TYR A 138 -7.08 10.89 -10.99
N ASN A 139 -7.58 11.51 -12.06
CA ASN A 139 -7.98 10.85 -13.32
C ASN A 139 -8.84 9.60 -13.11
N GLY A 140 -9.87 9.67 -12.24
CA GLY A 140 -10.73 8.53 -11.93
C GLY A 140 -10.11 7.49 -10.97
N THR A 141 -8.82 7.59 -10.68
CA THR A 141 -8.11 6.69 -9.77
C THR A 141 -8.21 7.19 -8.33
N LYS A 142 -8.58 6.31 -7.40
CA LYS A 142 -8.63 6.61 -5.97
C LYS A 142 -7.24 6.86 -5.41
N VAL A 143 -7.07 7.98 -4.67
CA VAL A 143 -5.80 8.32 -4.01
C VAL A 143 -5.86 7.97 -2.53
N ILE A 144 -4.90 7.20 -2.04
CA ILE A 144 -4.76 6.82 -0.63
C ILE A 144 -3.40 7.29 -0.12
N TYR A 145 -3.40 8.09 0.94
CA TYR A 145 -2.16 8.54 1.58
C TYR A 145 -1.68 7.55 2.62
N VAL A 146 -0.46 7.08 2.43
CA VAL A 146 0.20 6.10 3.30
C VAL A 146 1.21 6.81 4.20
N PRO A 147 1.20 6.58 5.53
CA PRO A 147 2.24 7.08 6.41
C PRO A 147 3.63 6.65 5.95
N LYS A 148 4.59 7.58 5.97
CA LYS A 148 5.96 7.33 5.49
C LYS A 148 6.61 6.12 6.19
N THR A 149 6.30 5.93 7.47
CA THR A 149 6.84 4.84 8.30
C THR A 149 6.42 3.44 7.85
N ARG A 150 5.42 3.31 6.98
CA ARG A 150 4.92 2.02 6.47
C ARG A 150 5.24 1.82 4.99
N PHE A 151 5.90 2.78 4.34
CA PHE A 151 6.01 2.83 2.89
C PHE A 151 7.45 2.70 2.42
N TYR A 152 7.97 1.46 2.56
CA TYR A 152 9.35 1.10 2.25
C TYR A 152 9.41 -0.01 1.21
N THR A 153 10.45 0.03 0.36
CA THR A 153 10.69 -1.04 -0.63
C THR A 153 11.18 -2.33 0.02
N LYS A 154 11.77 -2.25 1.23
CA LYS A 154 12.24 -3.42 1.96
C LYS A 154 12.23 -3.15 3.47
N ILE A 155 11.73 -4.13 4.21
CA ILE A 155 11.68 -4.12 5.67
C ILE A 155 12.26 -5.39 6.24
N ASP A 156 12.69 -5.34 7.48
CA ASP A 156 13.03 -6.49 8.32
C ASP A 156 11.96 -6.64 9.40
N LEU A 157 11.47 -7.85 9.56
CA LEU A 157 10.54 -8.20 10.64
C LEU A 157 11.34 -8.64 11.85
N ASN A 158 11.14 -7.98 12.98
CA ASN A 158 11.76 -8.35 14.25
C ASN A 158 11.20 -9.68 14.74
N ASP A 159 12.01 -10.50 15.39
CA ASP A 159 11.64 -11.84 15.84
C ASP A 159 10.86 -11.87 17.16
N GLY A 160 10.82 -10.74 17.87
CA GLY A 160 10.12 -10.60 19.14
C GLY A 160 10.95 -10.96 20.37
N SER A 161 12.24 -11.26 20.22
CA SER A 161 13.15 -11.54 21.33
C SER A 161 13.53 -10.29 22.13
N GLU A 162 13.91 -9.22 21.42
CA GLU A 162 14.22 -7.92 22.02
C GLU A 162 13.13 -6.91 21.67
N ASP A 163 12.87 -6.73 20.37
CA ASP A 163 11.84 -5.86 19.83
C ASP A 163 10.88 -6.67 18.95
N TRP A 164 9.67 -6.19 18.83
CA TRP A 164 8.64 -6.70 17.92
C TRP A 164 8.23 -5.62 16.92
N GLY A 165 7.51 -6.02 15.87
CA GLY A 165 7.18 -5.12 14.77
C GLY A 165 8.18 -5.25 13.63
N TYR A 166 8.49 -4.14 12.99
CA TYR A 166 9.37 -4.11 11.83
C TYR A 166 10.28 -2.88 11.84
N THR A 167 11.37 -2.99 11.12
CA THR A 167 12.31 -1.89 10.87
C THR A 167 12.56 -1.75 9.38
N LYS A 168 12.91 -0.53 8.93
CA LYS A 168 13.36 -0.32 7.56
C LYS A 168 14.68 -1.05 7.35
N ASN A 169 14.76 -1.90 6.32
CA ASN A 169 16.01 -2.57 5.96
C ASN A 169 17.06 -1.55 5.50
N ALA A 170 18.33 -1.78 5.80
CA ALA A 170 19.43 -0.89 5.41
C ALA A 170 19.53 -0.66 3.90
N SER A 171 19.13 -1.65 3.08
CA SER A 171 19.07 -1.54 1.63
C SER A 171 17.70 -1.10 1.10
N GLY A 172 16.73 -0.82 1.99
CA GLY A 172 15.39 -0.37 1.64
C GLY A 172 15.35 1.14 1.34
N ALA A 173 14.59 1.52 0.32
CA ALA A 173 14.30 2.91 -0.02
C ALA A 173 12.89 3.30 0.46
N ASP A 174 12.66 4.59 0.60
CA ASP A 174 11.30 5.13 0.80
C ASP A 174 10.54 5.07 -0.52
N ILE A 175 9.30 4.63 -0.49
CA ILE A 175 8.41 4.65 -1.67
C ILE A 175 7.73 6.01 -1.72
N ASN A 176 7.77 6.64 -2.88
CA ASN A 176 7.10 7.91 -3.14
C ASN A 176 5.62 7.72 -3.42
N PHE A 177 5.31 6.88 -4.39
CA PHE A 177 3.94 6.45 -4.70
C PHE A 177 3.97 5.05 -5.34
N MET A 178 2.83 4.39 -5.36
CA MET A 178 2.64 3.08 -5.98
C MET A 178 1.24 3.04 -6.61
N LEU A 179 1.16 2.70 -7.89
CA LEU A 179 -0.10 2.53 -8.60
C LEU A 179 -0.37 1.03 -8.77
N ILE A 180 -1.49 0.56 -8.25
CA ILE A 180 -1.84 -0.87 -8.22
C ILE A 180 -3.26 -1.07 -8.73
N HIS A 181 -3.45 -2.09 -9.56
CA HIS A 181 -4.76 -2.63 -9.86
C HIS A 181 -5.05 -3.84 -8.97
N PRO A 182 -6.25 -3.98 -8.38
CA PRO A 182 -6.58 -5.06 -7.42
C PRO A 182 -6.35 -6.48 -7.95
N SER A 183 -6.50 -6.72 -9.24
CA SER A 183 -6.25 -8.04 -9.83
C SER A 183 -4.78 -8.50 -9.79
N ALA A 184 -3.85 -7.57 -9.51
CA ALA A 184 -2.43 -7.90 -9.34
C ALA A 184 -2.09 -8.40 -7.93
N VAL A 185 -3.06 -8.35 -7.01
CA VAL A 185 -2.89 -8.70 -5.60
C VAL A 185 -3.92 -9.76 -5.26
N GLY A 186 -3.46 -11.00 -5.13
CA GLY A 186 -4.29 -12.14 -4.73
C GLY A 186 -4.55 -12.19 -3.23
#